data_399ef9773160df33617bba248621fc0f
#
_entry.id   399ef9773160df33617bba248621fc0f
#
_cell.length_a   1.000
_cell.length_b   1.000
_cell.length_c   1.000
_cell.angle_alpha   90.00
_cell.angle_beta   90.00
_cell.angle_gamma   90.00
#
_symmetry.space_group_name_H-M   'P 1'
#
loop_
_entity.id
_entity.type
_entity.pdbx_description
1 polymer ?
#
loop_
_entity_poly.entity_id
_entity_poly.type
_entity_poly.pdbx_seq_one_letter_code
_entity_poly.pdbx_strand_id
1 'polypeptide(L)'
;MNLRRLAWSSDMDTVKELVRQHWNRRAANFDEEPSHGLLNDLQARAWRRLIARIAGPASLDALDIGCGTGFLSLLLAAQGHRVTGVDLALLMLAQARSKGAAQGFEIRLIADDVETLASLPAASFDLAVERHVIWTLSHPEAALQTWQRVLRPGGKLVSIEGWWSGMEPREEYAEIRDRLPLFGGRPIAELATMVGAGGFEVTTAEPLMDPELWTETPQYPCYIIIAKKPER
;
A
#
# COMPACT_ATOMS: atom_id res chain seq x y z
N MET A 1 -8.16 1.96 -30.09
CA MET A 1 -8.55 2.08 -28.68
C MET A 1 -7.87 3.33 -28.14
N ASN A 2 -8.62 4.43 -27.96
CA ASN A 2 -8.11 5.77 -27.68
C ASN A 2 -7.61 5.84 -26.22
N LEU A 3 -6.29 5.89 -26.04
CA LEU A 3 -5.67 6.30 -24.78
C LEU A 3 -5.87 7.83 -24.65
N ARG A 4 -6.94 8.27 -24.00
CA ARG A 4 -7.08 9.66 -23.59
C ARG A 4 -5.93 9.96 -22.62
N ARG A 5 -5.02 10.84 -23.04
CA ARG A 5 -4.08 11.52 -22.16
C ARG A 5 -4.92 12.27 -21.11
N LEU A 6 -4.86 11.81 -19.87
CA LEU A 6 -5.28 12.60 -18.73
C LEU A 6 -4.31 13.80 -18.66
N ALA A 7 -4.82 15.01 -18.72
CA ALA A 7 -4.03 16.24 -18.63
C ALA A 7 -3.72 16.48 -17.13
N TRP A 8 -2.43 16.42 -16.78
CA TRP A 8 -1.90 16.60 -15.41
C TRP A 8 -1.22 17.99 -15.33
N SER A 9 -1.14 18.61 -14.15
CA SER A 9 -0.51 19.94 -13.97
C SER A 9 1.02 19.84 -13.85
N SER A 10 1.79 20.79 -14.39
CA SER A 10 3.14 20.58 -14.93
C SER A 10 4.29 20.19 -13.98
N ASP A 11 4.26 20.44 -12.67
CA ASP A 11 5.41 20.12 -11.77
C ASP A 11 5.14 18.91 -10.87
N MET A 12 3.92 18.73 -10.42
CA MET A 12 3.47 17.63 -9.58
C MET A 12 3.42 16.31 -10.35
N ASP A 13 3.07 16.40 -11.63
CA ASP A 13 3.07 15.29 -12.57
C ASP A 13 4.46 14.70 -12.78
N THR A 14 5.49 15.54 -12.69
CA THR A 14 6.88 15.10 -12.88
C THR A 14 7.32 14.14 -11.76
N VAL A 15 6.98 14.41 -10.49
CA VAL A 15 7.36 13.53 -9.37
C VAL A 15 6.63 12.20 -9.44
N LYS A 16 5.32 12.22 -9.66
CA LYS A 16 4.51 11.00 -9.82
C LYS A 16 4.94 10.16 -11.01
N GLU A 17 5.30 10.83 -12.11
CA GLU A 17 5.83 10.15 -13.29
C GLU A 17 7.19 9.49 -13.00
N LEU A 18 8.09 10.16 -12.26
CA LEU A 18 9.35 9.57 -11.82
C LEU A 18 9.11 8.37 -10.90
N VAL A 19 8.20 8.47 -9.93
CA VAL A 19 7.80 7.37 -9.05
C VAL A 19 7.24 6.20 -9.88
N ARG A 20 6.31 6.48 -10.82
CA ARG A 20 5.74 5.49 -11.71
C ARG A 20 6.81 4.77 -12.55
N GLN A 21 7.76 5.52 -13.13
CA GLN A 21 8.86 4.97 -13.91
C GLN A 21 9.79 4.12 -13.05
N HIS A 22 10.11 4.59 -11.84
CA HIS A 22 10.93 3.86 -10.88
C HIS A 22 10.33 2.47 -10.60
N TRP A 23 9.05 2.39 -10.21
CA TRP A 23 8.40 1.12 -9.92
C TRP A 23 8.20 0.24 -11.16
N ASN A 24 7.94 0.81 -12.33
CA ASN A 24 7.91 0.03 -13.57
C ASN A 24 9.25 -0.66 -13.86
N ARG A 25 10.38 0.04 -13.66
CA ARG A 25 11.72 -0.57 -13.86
C ARG A 25 11.97 -1.76 -12.93
N ARG A 26 11.44 -1.70 -11.71
CA ARG A 26 11.64 -2.73 -10.68
C ARG A 26 10.68 -3.91 -10.75
N ALA A 27 9.58 -3.79 -11.49
CA ALA A 27 8.48 -4.75 -11.44
C ALA A 27 8.88 -6.20 -11.74
N ALA A 28 9.87 -6.43 -12.61
CA ALA A 28 10.27 -7.77 -13.02
C ALA A 28 10.85 -8.61 -11.86
N ASN A 29 11.66 -8.00 -11.00
CA ASN A 29 12.41 -8.67 -9.94
C ASN A 29 11.97 -8.24 -8.53
N PHE A 30 10.89 -7.47 -8.43
CA PHE A 30 10.45 -6.87 -7.17
C PHE A 30 10.19 -7.90 -6.06
N ASP A 31 9.58 -9.03 -6.41
CA ASP A 31 9.25 -10.08 -5.44
C ASP A 31 10.48 -10.90 -4.98
N GLU A 32 11.61 -10.79 -5.66
CA GLU A 32 12.85 -11.51 -5.33
C GLU A 32 13.64 -10.80 -4.21
N GLU A 33 13.34 -9.52 -3.98
CA GLU A 33 13.98 -8.75 -2.94
C GLU A 33 13.47 -9.15 -1.54
N PRO A 34 14.34 -9.16 -0.53
CA PRO A 34 13.94 -9.38 0.85
C PRO A 34 12.78 -8.44 1.25
N SER A 35 11.81 -8.97 1.96
CA SER A 35 10.60 -8.25 2.43
C SER A 35 9.58 -7.82 1.37
N HIS A 36 9.81 -8.01 0.07
CA HIS A 36 8.84 -7.64 -0.95
C HIS A 36 7.94 -8.80 -1.40
N GLY A 37 8.46 -10.00 -1.55
CA GLY A 37 7.72 -11.20 -1.92
C GLY A 37 7.48 -12.17 -0.74
N LEU A 38 6.73 -13.25 -1.00
CA LEU A 38 6.61 -14.39 -0.10
C LEU A 38 7.65 -15.44 -0.50
N LEU A 39 8.75 -15.51 0.22
CA LEU A 39 9.91 -16.32 -0.13
C LEU A 39 9.82 -17.77 0.37
N ASN A 40 8.95 -18.05 1.34
CA ASN A 40 8.74 -19.38 1.90
C ASN A 40 7.35 -19.55 2.53
N ASP A 41 7.00 -20.82 2.82
CA ASP A 41 5.70 -21.17 3.39
C ASP A 41 5.48 -20.65 4.82
N LEU A 42 6.54 -20.53 5.63
CA LEU A 42 6.43 -20.02 6.99
C LEU A 42 5.99 -18.55 6.95
N GLN A 43 6.67 -17.77 6.15
CA GLN A 43 6.33 -16.38 5.91
C GLN A 43 4.90 -16.23 5.35
N ALA A 44 4.53 -17.04 4.36
CA ALA A 44 3.18 -17.02 3.79
C ALA A 44 2.11 -17.31 4.86
N ARG A 45 2.36 -18.26 5.77
CA ARG A 45 1.44 -18.56 6.88
C ARG A 45 1.38 -17.41 7.90
N ALA A 46 2.52 -16.79 8.22
CA ALA A 46 2.55 -15.65 9.15
C ALA A 46 1.75 -14.46 8.61
N TRP A 47 1.94 -14.09 7.35
CA TRP A 47 1.16 -13.03 6.70
C TRP A 47 -0.33 -13.37 6.62
N ARG A 48 -0.71 -14.61 6.29
CA ARG A 48 -2.12 -15.02 6.29
C ARG A 48 -2.75 -14.87 7.66
N ARG A 49 -2.05 -15.24 8.75
CA ARG A 49 -2.53 -15.04 10.13
C ARG A 49 -2.72 -13.55 10.45
N LEU A 50 -1.76 -12.71 10.06
CA LEU A 50 -1.84 -11.27 10.27
C LEU A 50 -3.07 -10.70 9.54
N ILE A 51 -3.25 -10.99 8.25
CA ILE A 51 -4.39 -10.50 7.46
C ILE A 51 -5.71 -11.00 8.03
N ALA A 52 -5.81 -12.28 8.44
CA ALA A 52 -7.02 -12.81 9.07
C ALA A 52 -7.37 -12.07 10.39
N ARG A 53 -6.37 -11.72 11.20
CA ARG A 53 -6.56 -10.91 12.41
C ARG A 53 -7.08 -9.51 12.09
N ILE A 54 -6.59 -8.89 11.02
CA ILE A 54 -6.95 -7.53 10.60
C ILE A 54 -8.35 -7.49 9.99
N ALA A 55 -8.60 -8.36 9.02
CA ALA A 55 -9.85 -8.37 8.25
C ALA A 55 -11.01 -9.01 9.02
N GLY A 56 -10.73 -10.04 9.80
CA GLY A 56 -11.75 -10.83 10.46
C GLY A 56 -12.41 -11.86 9.51
N PRO A 57 -13.45 -12.57 9.97
CA PRO A 57 -14.00 -13.72 9.24
C PRO A 57 -14.99 -13.36 8.14
N ALA A 58 -15.50 -12.12 8.08
CA ALA A 58 -16.48 -11.71 7.10
C ALA A 58 -15.81 -11.38 5.75
N SER A 59 -16.49 -11.68 4.64
CA SER A 59 -16.05 -11.21 3.32
C SER A 59 -16.25 -9.70 3.20
N LEU A 60 -15.15 -8.99 2.95
CA LEU A 60 -15.07 -7.53 2.87
C LEU A 60 -14.87 -7.07 1.43
N ASP A 61 -15.32 -5.84 1.12
CA ASP A 61 -14.82 -5.06 0.00
C ASP A 61 -13.51 -4.43 0.44
N ALA A 62 -12.38 -4.95 -0.05
CA ALA A 62 -11.04 -4.55 0.34
C ALA A 62 -10.34 -3.76 -0.77
N LEU A 63 -9.72 -2.65 -0.41
CA LEU A 63 -8.86 -1.84 -1.27
C LEU A 63 -7.40 -2.05 -0.87
N ASP A 64 -6.57 -2.46 -1.83
CA ASP A 64 -5.11 -2.51 -1.69
C ASP A 64 -4.53 -1.28 -2.41
N ILE A 65 -4.05 -0.33 -1.61
CA ILE A 65 -3.56 0.98 -2.07
C ILE A 65 -2.07 0.84 -2.39
N GLY A 66 -1.67 1.17 -3.62
CA GLY A 66 -0.31 0.92 -4.09
C GLY A 66 0.00 -0.58 -4.09
N CYS A 67 -0.89 -1.36 -4.69
CA CYS A 67 -0.86 -2.82 -4.57
C CYS A 67 0.39 -3.49 -5.16
N GLY A 68 1.18 -2.77 -5.95
CA GLY A 68 2.41 -3.27 -6.57
C GLY A 68 2.17 -4.56 -7.34
N THR A 69 2.98 -5.55 -7.07
CA THR A 69 2.88 -6.90 -7.65
C THR A 69 1.78 -7.75 -7.01
N GLY A 70 0.91 -7.17 -6.14
CA GLY A 70 -0.26 -7.81 -5.57
C GLY A 70 -0.02 -8.58 -4.27
N PHE A 71 1.01 -8.24 -3.49
CA PHE A 71 1.35 -8.95 -2.26
C PHE A 71 0.15 -9.05 -1.29
N LEU A 72 -0.41 -7.91 -0.87
CA LEU A 72 -1.58 -7.91 0.02
C LEU A 72 -2.85 -8.32 -0.71
N SER A 73 -3.01 -7.92 -1.98
CA SER A 73 -4.16 -8.31 -2.80
C SER A 73 -4.37 -9.81 -2.86
N LEU A 74 -3.31 -10.59 -3.09
CA LEU A 74 -3.36 -12.05 -3.16
C LEU A 74 -3.68 -12.68 -1.82
N LEU A 75 -3.12 -12.16 -0.73
CA LEU A 75 -3.40 -12.64 0.63
C LEU A 75 -4.85 -12.40 1.03
N LEU A 76 -5.41 -11.24 0.69
CA LEU A 76 -6.82 -10.89 0.91
C LEU A 76 -7.76 -11.75 0.06
N ALA A 77 -7.45 -11.90 -1.24
CA ALA A 77 -8.25 -12.75 -2.14
C ALA A 77 -8.27 -14.21 -1.70
N ALA A 78 -7.13 -14.75 -1.23
CA ALA A 78 -7.01 -16.10 -0.69
C ALA A 78 -7.87 -16.34 0.57
N GLN A 79 -8.31 -15.28 1.24
CA GLN A 79 -9.21 -15.31 2.40
C GLN A 79 -10.66 -15.00 2.06
N GLY A 80 -11.00 -14.90 0.77
CA GLY A 80 -12.36 -14.72 0.29
C GLY A 80 -12.87 -13.29 0.30
N HIS A 81 -11.98 -12.28 0.39
CA HIS A 81 -12.38 -10.89 0.25
C HIS A 81 -12.52 -10.49 -1.22
N ARG A 82 -13.38 -9.51 -1.51
CA ARG A 82 -13.50 -8.88 -2.83
C ARG A 82 -12.45 -7.77 -2.93
N VAL A 83 -11.40 -8.01 -3.70
CA VAL A 83 -10.23 -7.14 -3.71
C VAL A 83 -10.20 -6.23 -4.92
N THR A 84 -9.98 -4.94 -4.67
CA THR A 84 -9.57 -3.95 -5.66
C THR A 84 -8.16 -3.50 -5.34
N GLY A 85 -7.22 -3.69 -6.26
CA GLY A 85 -5.85 -3.19 -6.17
C GLY A 85 -5.66 -1.97 -7.06
N VAL A 86 -5.02 -0.94 -6.54
CA VAL A 86 -4.71 0.30 -7.27
C VAL A 86 -3.21 0.54 -7.25
N ASP A 87 -2.63 0.87 -8.41
CA ASP A 87 -1.23 1.26 -8.52
C ASP A 87 -1.02 2.16 -9.74
N LEU A 88 -0.02 3.05 -9.66
CA LEU A 88 0.40 3.88 -10.80
C LEU A 88 1.20 3.10 -11.84
N ALA A 89 1.97 2.09 -11.41
CA ALA A 89 2.93 1.37 -12.23
C ALA A 89 2.27 0.21 -12.98
N LEU A 90 2.06 0.37 -14.27
CA LEU A 90 1.38 -0.63 -15.11
C LEU A 90 2.08 -2.00 -15.12
N LEU A 91 3.42 -2.03 -15.04
CA LEU A 91 4.17 -3.28 -15.01
C LEU A 91 4.02 -4.00 -13.66
N MET A 92 3.86 -3.28 -12.56
CA MET A 92 3.47 -3.84 -11.27
C MET A 92 2.09 -4.51 -11.36
N LEU A 93 1.09 -3.82 -11.89
CA LEU A 93 -0.25 -4.37 -12.09
C LEU A 93 -0.27 -5.59 -13.03
N ALA A 94 0.62 -5.63 -14.03
CA ALA A 94 0.75 -6.78 -14.89
C ALA A 94 1.23 -8.02 -14.14
N GLN A 95 2.20 -7.87 -13.23
CA GLN A 95 2.64 -8.94 -12.33
C GLN A 95 1.53 -9.40 -11.39
N ALA A 96 0.82 -8.46 -10.75
CA ALA A 96 -0.31 -8.77 -9.87
C ALA A 96 -1.40 -9.56 -10.60
N ARG A 97 -1.73 -9.16 -11.83
CA ARG A 97 -2.71 -9.86 -12.68
C ARG A 97 -2.27 -11.28 -13.02
N SER A 98 -1.01 -11.44 -13.43
CA SER A 98 -0.44 -12.75 -13.75
C SER A 98 -0.49 -13.70 -12.55
N LYS A 99 -0.07 -13.23 -11.38
CA LYS A 99 -0.07 -14.03 -10.15
C LYS A 99 -1.49 -14.36 -9.68
N GLY A 100 -2.42 -13.40 -9.76
CA GLY A 100 -3.83 -13.63 -9.43
C GLY A 100 -4.45 -14.70 -10.32
N ALA A 101 -4.26 -14.58 -11.63
CA ALA A 101 -4.76 -15.56 -12.60
C ALA A 101 -4.16 -16.96 -12.38
N ALA A 102 -2.85 -17.06 -12.10
CA ALA A 102 -2.18 -18.33 -11.83
C ALA A 102 -2.70 -19.04 -10.57
N GLN A 103 -3.25 -18.27 -9.60
CA GLN A 103 -3.85 -18.80 -8.36
C GLN A 103 -5.39 -18.90 -8.42
N GLY A 104 -6.00 -18.56 -9.55
CA GLY A 104 -7.46 -18.59 -9.73
C GLY A 104 -8.23 -17.49 -9.00
N PHE A 105 -7.57 -16.38 -8.67
CA PHE A 105 -8.21 -15.25 -7.99
C PHE A 105 -8.66 -14.17 -8.97
N GLU A 106 -9.88 -13.68 -8.79
CA GLU A 106 -10.38 -12.49 -9.46
C GLU A 106 -10.08 -11.26 -8.60
N ILE A 107 -9.09 -10.47 -9.03
CA ILE A 107 -8.71 -9.20 -8.40
C ILE A 107 -8.99 -8.07 -9.39
N ARG A 108 -9.77 -7.08 -8.99
CA ARG A 108 -9.98 -5.89 -9.79
C ARG A 108 -8.73 -4.99 -9.70
N LEU A 109 -7.96 -4.89 -10.78
CA LEU A 109 -6.74 -4.09 -10.83
C LEU A 109 -6.96 -2.82 -11.64
N ILE A 110 -6.63 -1.66 -11.06
CA ILE A 110 -6.89 -0.34 -11.62
C ILE A 110 -5.59 0.47 -11.63
N ALA A 111 -5.27 1.02 -12.80
CA ALA A 111 -4.22 2.01 -12.93
C ALA A 111 -4.78 3.40 -12.55
N ASP A 112 -4.48 3.87 -11.35
CA ASP A 112 -4.93 5.17 -10.83
C ASP A 112 -3.91 5.73 -9.83
N ASP A 113 -3.99 7.02 -9.58
CA ASP A 113 -3.19 7.72 -8.57
C ASP A 113 -3.79 7.49 -7.18
N VAL A 114 -3.00 6.87 -6.30
CA VAL A 114 -3.43 6.55 -4.93
C VAL A 114 -3.64 7.80 -4.05
N GLU A 115 -3.11 8.95 -4.42
CA GLU A 115 -3.38 10.22 -3.72
C GLU A 115 -4.79 10.76 -4.01
N THR A 116 -5.35 10.45 -5.18
CA THR A 116 -6.65 10.98 -5.61
C THR A 116 -7.74 9.92 -5.65
N LEU A 117 -7.39 8.66 -6.01
CA LEU A 117 -8.33 7.57 -6.23
C LEU A 117 -9.57 8.04 -7.04
N ALA A 118 -9.30 8.76 -8.13
CA ALA A 118 -10.32 9.48 -8.88
C ALA A 118 -11.36 8.54 -9.53
N SER A 119 -10.95 7.31 -9.82
CA SER A 119 -11.81 6.27 -10.40
C SER A 119 -12.69 5.55 -9.39
N LEU A 120 -12.48 5.79 -8.08
CA LEU A 120 -13.19 5.07 -7.01
C LEU A 120 -14.26 5.93 -6.35
N PRO A 121 -15.49 5.40 -6.21
CA PRO A 121 -16.56 6.11 -5.53
C PRO A 121 -16.32 6.20 -4.02
N ALA A 122 -16.95 7.16 -3.37
CA ALA A 122 -16.94 7.29 -1.92
C ALA A 122 -17.65 6.12 -1.24
N ALA A 123 -17.28 5.82 0.00
CA ALA A 123 -17.93 4.83 0.87
C ALA A 123 -18.15 3.45 0.20
N SER A 124 -17.11 2.95 -0.48
CA SER A 124 -17.17 1.71 -1.26
C SER A 124 -16.44 0.54 -0.63
N PHE A 125 -15.55 0.80 0.33
CA PHE A 125 -14.70 -0.23 0.92
C PHE A 125 -14.91 -0.34 2.43
N ASP A 126 -14.81 -1.59 2.94
CA ASP A 126 -14.84 -1.90 4.36
C ASP A 126 -13.44 -1.85 4.98
N LEU A 127 -12.43 -2.15 4.14
CA LEU A 127 -11.02 -2.22 4.50
C LEU A 127 -10.17 -1.56 3.41
N ALA A 128 -9.28 -0.68 3.79
CA ALA A 128 -8.20 -0.19 2.96
C ALA A 128 -6.86 -0.62 3.59
N VAL A 129 -5.98 -1.19 2.80
CA VAL A 129 -4.63 -1.59 3.24
C VAL A 129 -3.60 -0.92 2.36
N GLU A 130 -2.47 -0.55 2.94
CA GLU A 130 -1.28 -0.17 2.20
C GLU A 130 -0.03 -0.76 2.88
N ARG A 131 1.00 -1.02 2.10
CA ARG A 131 2.28 -1.51 2.59
C ARG A 131 3.43 -0.82 1.85
N HIS A 132 4.19 0.01 2.58
CA HIS A 132 5.32 0.77 2.03
C HIS A 132 4.94 1.74 0.91
N VAL A 133 3.78 2.41 1.04
CA VAL A 133 3.25 3.33 0.02
C VAL A 133 3.34 4.78 0.46
N ILE A 134 2.99 5.09 1.72
CA ILE A 134 2.82 6.48 2.16
C ILE A 134 4.10 7.32 2.02
N TRP A 135 5.26 6.71 2.13
CA TRP A 135 6.55 7.38 1.95
C TRP A 135 6.82 7.79 0.49
N THR A 136 6.12 7.19 -0.48
CA THR A 136 6.25 7.47 -1.91
C THR A 136 5.35 8.60 -2.40
N LEU A 137 4.52 9.15 -1.52
CA LEU A 137 3.49 10.13 -1.86
C LEU A 137 4.04 11.56 -1.85
N SER A 138 3.59 12.35 -2.81
CA SER A 138 3.89 13.78 -2.88
C SER A 138 3.05 14.59 -1.88
N HIS A 139 1.82 14.12 -1.60
CA HIS A 139 0.85 14.77 -0.71
C HIS A 139 0.20 13.76 0.23
N PRO A 140 0.94 13.21 1.21
CA PRO A 140 0.43 12.15 2.09
C PRO A 140 -0.79 12.56 2.92
N GLU A 141 -0.89 13.82 3.36
CA GLU A 141 -2.06 14.31 4.11
C GLU A 141 -3.33 14.34 3.24
N ALA A 142 -3.22 14.78 1.98
CA ALA A 142 -4.34 14.77 1.05
C ALA A 142 -4.75 13.33 0.67
N ALA A 143 -3.76 12.44 0.54
CA ALA A 143 -4.00 11.02 0.32
C ALA A 143 -4.81 10.39 1.46
N LEU A 144 -4.48 10.67 2.72
CA LEU A 144 -5.23 10.18 3.88
C LEU A 144 -6.70 10.62 3.85
N GLN A 145 -6.98 11.87 3.47
CA GLN A 145 -8.35 12.34 3.29
C GLN A 145 -9.08 11.60 2.16
N THR A 146 -8.38 11.32 1.06
CA THR A 146 -8.90 10.53 -0.05
C THR A 146 -9.19 9.08 0.36
N TRP A 147 -8.29 8.46 1.13
CA TRP A 147 -8.47 7.11 1.65
C TRP A 147 -9.66 7.03 2.61
N GLN A 148 -9.83 8.07 3.44
CA GLN A 148 -11.03 8.19 4.27
C GLN A 148 -12.31 8.31 3.43
N ARG A 149 -12.28 9.08 2.33
CA ARG A 149 -13.43 9.26 1.43
C ARG A 149 -13.94 7.93 0.87
N VAL A 150 -13.05 7.05 0.43
CA VAL A 150 -13.43 5.78 -0.21
C VAL A 150 -13.86 4.71 0.77
N LEU A 151 -13.49 4.80 2.04
CA LEU A 151 -13.95 3.91 3.10
C LEU A 151 -15.39 4.23 3.50
N ARG A 152 -16.15 3.19 3.85
CA ARG A 152 -17.45 3.31 4.51
C ARG A 152 -17.28 3.87 5.92
N PRO A 153 -18.31 4.51 6.52
CA PRO A 153 -18.29 4.78 7.96
C PRO A 153 -17.97 3.50 8.75
N GLY A 154 -17.11 3.59 9.76
CA GLY A 154 -16.60 2.43 10.51
C GLY A 154 -15.56 1.56 9.77
N GLY A 155 -15.31 1.82 8.49
CA GLY A 155 -14.30 1.12 7.70
C GLY A 155 -12.88 1.33 8.23
N LYS A 156 -12.00 0.36 8.00
CA LYS A 156 -10.63 0.35 8.54
C LYS A 156 -9.61 0.79 7.50
N LEU A 157 -8.63 1.57 7.93
CA LEU A 157 -7.34 1.78 7.26
C LEU A 157 -6.27 0.97 8.01
N VAL A 158 -5.46 0.24 7.26
CA VAL A 158 -4.29 -0.47 7.79
C VAL A 158 -3.07 -0.02 7.01
N SER A 159 -2.11 0.57 7.72
CA SER A 159 -0.85 1.04 7.18
C SER A 159 0.29 0.18 7.74
N ILE A 160 1.04 -0.47 6.86
CA ILE A 160 2.20 -1.30 7.20
C ILE A 160 3.44 -0.63 6.64
N GLU A 161 4.23 -0.03 7.52
CA GLU A 161 5.31 0.85 7.13
C GLU A 161 6.61 0.55 7.89
N GLY A 162 7.67 1.23 7.48
CA GLY A 162 8.97 1.19 8.12
C GLY A 162 9.57 2.57 8.28
N TRP A 163 10.58 2.67 9.15
CA TRP A 163 11.36 3.88 9.33
C TRP A 163 12.84 3.56 9.14
N TRP A 164 13.36 3.84 7.93
CA TRP A 164 14.76 3.61 7.54
C TRP A 164 15.55 4.90 7.32
N SER A 165 15.06 6.03 7.83
CA SER A 165 15.77 7.30 7.80
C SER A 165 17.12 7.17 8.54
N GLY A 166 18.20 7.59 7.89
CA GLY A 166 19.56 7.42 8.41
C GLY A 166 20.30 6.19 7.87
N MET A 167 19.65 5.29 7.14
CA MET A 167 20.34 4.31 6.31
C MET A 167 20.85 5.00 5.02
N GLU A 168 21.97 4.53 4.48
CA GLU A 168 22.46 5.03 3.19
C GLU A 168 21.38 4.87 2.12
N PRO A 169 20.92 5.97 1.49
CA PRO A 169 19.92 5.88 0.44
C PRO A 169 20.51 5.11 -0.74
N ARG A 170 19.79 4.10 -1.22
CA ARG A 170 20.18 3.42 -2.44
C ARG A 170 20.18 4.42 -3.61
N GLU A 171 21.18 4.35 -4.49
CA GLU A 171 21.28 5.22 -5.67
C GLU A 171 20.01 5.21 -6.53
N GLU A 172 19.30 4.09 -6.55
CA GLU A 172 18.05 3.91 -7.29
C GLU A 172 16.94 4.91 -6.88
N TYR A 173 17.03 5.51 -5.68
CA TYR A 173 16.07 6.52 -5.21
C TYR A 173 16.52 7.97 -5.43
N ALA A 174 17.71 8.19 -5.99
CA ALA A 174 18.31 9.52 -6.11
C ALA A 174 17.39 10.55 -6.82
N GLU A 175 16.62 10.11 -7.81
CA GLU A 175 15.73 10.96 -8.59
C GLU A 175 14.47 11.42 -7.83
N ILE A 176 14.04 10.65 -6.82
CA ILE A 176 12.76 10.88 -6.12
C ILE A 176 12.93 11.28 -4.65
N ARG A 177 14.03 10.91 -4.00
CA ARG A 177 14.22 11.07 -2.55
C ARG A 177 13.97 12.49 -2.03
N ASP A 178 14.54 13.48 -2.73
CA ASP A 178 14.49 14.87 -2.28
C ASP A 178 13.15 15.57 -2.63
N ARG A 179 12.25 14.83 -3.30
CA ARG A 179 10.95 15.32 -3.76
C ARG A 179 9.78 14.70 -2.98
N LEU A 180 10.06 13.73 -2.11
CA LEU A 180 9.07 13.01 -1.32
C LEU A 180 9.15 13.41 0.16
N PRO A 181 8.10 14.04 0.72
CA PRO A 181 8.12 14.60 2.07
C PRO A 181 8.35 13.55 3.16
N LEU A 182 7.98 12.29 2.90
CA LEU A 182 8.11 11.18 3.85
C LEU A 182 9.18 10.17 3.44
N PHE A 183 10.11 10.54 2.53
CA PHE A 183 11.19 9.63 2.15
C PHE A 183 11.96 9.14 3.39
N GLY A 184 12.28 7.86 3.42
CA GLY A 184 12.92 7.21 4.58
C GLY A 184 11.94 6.77 5.67
N GLY A 185 10.64 6.96 5.46
CA GLY A 185 9.60 6.65 6.46
C GLY A 185 9.55 7.67 7.59
N ARG A 186 8.77 7.35 8.63
CA ARG A 186 8.65 8.14 9.85
C ARG A 186 8.57 7.23 11.06
N PRO A 187 8.93 7.74 12.26
CA PRO A 187 8.63 7.04 13.50
C PRO A 187 7.13 6.75 13.61
N ILE A 188 6.79 5.61 14.17
CA ILE A 188 5.39 5.15 14.32
C ILE A 188 4.47 6.20 14.96
N ALA A 189 4.94 6.91 15.99
CA ALA A 189 4.16 7.94 16.67
C ALA A 189 3.83 9.14 15.77
N GLU A 190 4.77 9.54 14.91
CA GLU A 190 4.58 10.64 13.96
C GLU A 190 3.57 10.24 12.87
N LEU A 191 3.71 9.03 12.31
CA LEU A 191 2.78 8.55 11.29
C LEU A 191 1.38 8.32 11.88
N ALA A 192 1.27 7.78 13.09
CA ALA A 192 -0.02 7.62 13.77
C ALA A 192 -0.70 8.98 14.02
N THR A 193 0.08 10.02 14.40
CA THR A 193 -0.43 11.39 14.53
C THR A 193 -0.93 11.95 13.20
N MET A 194 -0.20 11.72 12.11
CA MET A 194 -0.60 12.15 10.77
C MET A 194 -1.90 11.44 10.32
N VAL A 195 -2.01 10.13 10.56
CA VAL A 195 -3.23 9.36 10.27
C VAL A 195 -4.42 9.93 11.07
N GLY A 196 -4.23 10.23 12.36
CA GLY A 196 -5.24 10.89 13.19
C GLY A 196 -5.65 12.26 12.65
N ALA A 197 -4.69 13.09 12.24
CA ALA A 197 -4.94 14.39 11.62
C ALA A 197 -5.69 14.27 10.27
N GLY A 198 -5.54 13.15 9.55
CA GLY A 198 -6.30 12.80 8.36
C GLY A 198 -7.76 12.42 8.64
N GLY A 199 -8.21 12.50 9.91
CA GLY A 199 -9.60 12.27 10.31
C GLY A 199 -9.92 10.83 10.68
N PHE A 200 -8.92 10.00 10.94
CA PHE A 200 -9.09 8.63 11.41
C PHE A 200 -8.96 8.52 12.93
N GLU A 201 -9.65 7.54 13.52
CA GLU A 201 -9.44 7.11 14.89
C GLU A 201 -8.39 6.00 14.92
N VAL A 202 -7.16 6.30 15.36
CA VAL A 202 -6.10 5.30 15.49
C VAL A 202 -6.42 4.36 16.64
N THR A 203 -6.61 3.08 16.34
CA THR A 203 -6.96 2.04 17.33
C THR A 203 -5.77 1.19 17.73
N THR A 204 -4.78 1.07 16.86
CA THR A 204 -3.55 0.31 17.09
C THR A 204 -2.38 1.01 16.40
N ALA A 205 -1.26 1.09 17.10
CA ALA A 205 0.03 1.48 16.55
C ALA A 205 1.08 0.65 17.28
N GLU A 206 1.60 -0.39 16.63
CA GLU A 206 2.49 -1.37 17.26
C GLU A 206 3.65 -1.78 16.34
N PRO A 207 4.82 -2.14 16.90
CA PRO A 207 5.91 -2.73 16.12
C PRO A 207 5.46 -4.02 15.42
N LEU A 208 5.95 -4.21 14.19
CA LEU A 208 5.74 -5.40 13.39
C LEU A 208 7.10 -6.02 13.04
N MET A 209 7.79 -6.53 14.07
CA MET A 209 9.18 -7.00 13.99
C MET A 209 9.30 -8.53 14.06
N ASP A 210 8.17 -9.27 13.93
CA ASP A 210 8.16 -10.72 13.92
C ASP A 210 8.98 -11.26 12.73
N PRO A 211 10.08 -12.00 12.97
CA PRO A 211 10.92 -12.52 11.89
C PRO A 211 10.20 -13.51 10.97
N GLU A 212 9.10 -14.13 11.41
CA GLU A 212 8.29 -14.96 10.52
C GLU A 212 7.62 -14.17 9.39
N LEU A 213 7.35 -12.88 9.60
CA LEU A 213 6.78 -11.99 8.57
C LEU A 213 7.83 -11.53 7.54
N TRP A 214 9.09 -11.38 7.96
CA TRP A 214 10.13 -10.72 7.17
C TRP A 214 11.25 -11.65 6.68
N THR A 215 11.16 -12.97 6.96
CA THR A 215 12.22 -13.98 6.73
C THR A 215 13.43 -13.86 7.65
N GLU A 216 13.71 -12.67 8.13
CA GLU A 216 14.71 -12.31 9.14
C GLU A 216 14.23 -11.06 9.89
N THR A 217 14.81 -10.77 11.02
CA THR A 217 14.47 -9.55 11.76
C THR A 217 14.81 -8.33 10.92
N PRO A 218 13.87 -7.41 10.65
CA PRO A 218 14.15 -6.20 9.90
C PRO A 218 15.27 -5.37 10.53
N GLN A 219 16.13 -4.79 9.70
CA GLN A 219 17.23 -3.93 10.14
C GLN A 219 16.78 -2.54 10.57
N TYR A 220 15.52 -2.19 10.32
CA TYR A 220 14.90 -0.92 10.70
C TYR A 220 13.52 -1.20 11.31
N PRO A 221 13.01 -0.28 12.13
CA PRO A 221 11.68 -0.44 12.72
C PRO A 221 10.60 -0.59 11.64
N CYS A 222 9.94 -1.74 11.60
CA CYS A 222 8.71 -1.97 10.87
C CYS A 222 7.54 -1.97 11.86
N TYR A 223 6.39 -1.47 11.44
CA TYR A 223 5.23 -1.33 12.30
C TYR A 223 3.93 -1.38 11.51
N ILE A 224 2.84 -1.54 12.26
CA ILE A 224 1.48 -1.50 11.75
C ILE A 224 0.68 -0.43 12.49
N ILE A 225 -0.10 0.33 11.73
CA ILE A 225 -1.09 1.25 12.25
C ILE A 225 -2.45 0.79 11.74
N ILE A 226 -3.41 0.60 12.66
CA ILE A 226 -4.79 0.31 12.35
C ILE A 226 -5.64 1.48 12.83
N ALA A 227 -6.43 2.02 11.94
CA ALA A 227 -7.29 3.14 12.24
C ALA A 227 -8.68 2.94 11.64
N LYS A 228 -9.69 3.58 12.22
CA LYS A 228 -11.07 3.53 11.74
C LYS A 228 -11.51 4.88 11.21
N LYS A 229 -12.28 4.85 10.14
CA LYS A 229 -13.09 6.00 9.78
C LYS A 229 -14.22 6.14 10.78
N PRO A 230 -14.45 7.33 11.36
CA PRO A 230 -15.58 7.58 12.26
C PRO A 230 -16.92 7.17 11.64
N GLU A 231 -17.87 6.78 12.49
CA GLU A 231 -19.22 6.37 12.07
C GLU A 231 -20.06 7.53 11.50
N ARG A 232 -19.61 8.79 11.72
CA ARG A 232 -20.33 10.01 11.33
C ARG A 232 -19.42 10.97 10.60
#